data_e8782e3682365688685c6141d4549454
#
_entry.id   e8782e3682365688685c6141d4549454
#
_cell.length_a   1.000
_cell.length_b   1.000
_cell.length_c   1.000
_cell.angle_alpha   90.00
_cell.angle_beta   90.00
_cell.angle_gamma   90.00
#
_symmetry.space_group_name_H-M   'P 1'
#
loop_
_entity.id
_entity.type
_entity.pdbx_description
1 polymer ?
#
loop_
_entity_poly.entity_id
_entity_poly.type
_entity_poly.pdbx_seq_one_letter_code
_entity_poly.pdbx_strand_id
1 'polypeptide(L)'
;MMKKPNSTRVKAPANKSDLGNSTGANTTQNDAATLNLMRRAPADKQWTTRSKLMKCKKDVKLATFNVRTLNSASKSGELIALASLHNISIVALQEHRQVHDDMEVQFKNLSDGWQLITSSATRNTSGAAVGGVGFLLNPHAARSMCNVQKISPRIIVANFAGSPATTIICCYSPTNCAEVTDVNAFYDDLRQVIKDTPRHNVLLVMGDFNAKIGKLDAKFTYNKVTNRNGKQMLDLVEECDLKAINTCFQKKMGKLWTFQYPNGARSQLDYICINRKWQNSAHDCSAFSSFVTVGSDHTGSSLQTLD
;
A
#
# COMPACT_ATOMS: atom_id res chain seq x y z
N MET A 1 -29.43 63.36 -9.35
CA MET A 1 -28.59 64.22 -8.51
C MET A 1 -27.34 63.39 -8.19
N MET A 2 -26.26 63.58 -8.95
CA MET A 2 -25.08 64.42 -8.70
C MET A 2 -24.54 64.20 -7.28
N LYS A 3 -23.33 63.64 -7.04
CA LYS A 3 -21.99 64.17 -7.31
C LYS A 3 -20.89 63.11 -7.08
N LYS A 4 -19.96 62.94 -8.02
CA LYS A 4 -18.53 62.76 -7.80
C LYS A 4 -17.93 64.18 -7.60
N PRO A 5 -16.64 64.42 -7.21
CA PRO A 5 -15.41 63.62 -7.27
C PRO A 5 -14.47 63.89 -6.08
N ASN A 6 -13.28 63.24 -5.95
CA ASN A 6 -11.99 63.85 -6.26
C ASN A 6 -10.78 62.93 -6.01
N SER A 7 -9.90 62.99 -6.95
CA SER A 7 -8.56 62.42 -7.00
C SER A 7 -7.54 63.19 -6.14
N THR A 8 -6.53 62.54 -5.61
CA THR A 8 -5.21 63.18 -5.45
C THR A 8 -4.07 62.18 -5.66
N ARG A 9 -3.28 62.50 -6.61
CA ARG A 9 -2.04 61.90 -7.10
C ARG A 9 -0.88 62.63 -6.41
N VAL A 10 0.10 61.93 -5.79
CA VAL A 10 1.41 62.55 -5.49
C VAL A 10 2.53 61.56 -5.87
N LYS A 11 3.54 62.16 -6.48
CA LYS A 11 4.67 61.66 -7.27
C LYS A 11 5.77 61.04 -6.43
N ALA A 12 6.54 60.18 -7.11
CA ALA A 12 7.88 59.72 -6.73
C ALA A 12 8.94 60.80 -6.76
N PRO A 13 10.13 60.54 -6.23
CA PRO A 13 11.33 60.80 -7.01
C PRO A 13 12.31 59.61 -7.13
N ALA A 14 12.98 59.63 -8.28
CA ALA A 14 14.10 58.79 -8.67
C ALA A 14 15.44 59.40 -8.21
N ASN A 15 16.45 58.55 -8.03
CA ASN A 15 17.83 58.67 -8.55
C ASN A 15 18.68 57.51 -8.04
N LYS A 16 19.24 56.77 -8.94
CA LYS A 16 20.53 56.78 -9.69
C LYS A 16 21.69 56.13 -8.94
N SER A 17 22.15 55.08 -9.59
CA SER A 17 23.50 54.62 -10.02
C SER A 17 24.37 53.98 -8.93
N ASP A 18 24.90 52.75 -9.13
CA ASP A 18 26.07 52.54 -9.97
C ASP A 18 26.31 51.04 -10.26
N LEU A 19 27.06 50.85 -11.33
CA LEU A 19 27.49 49.61 -11.95
C LEU A 19 28.39 48.72 -11.05
N GLY A 20 28.28 47.40 -11.23
CA GLY A 20 29.24 46.42 -10.81
C GLY A 20 28.97 45.06 -11.44
N ASN A 21 29.60 44.79 -12.58
CA ASN A 21 29.70 43.50 -13.24
C ASN A 21 30.35 42.45 -12.32
N SER A 22 29.78 41.25 -12.20
CA SER A 22 30.55 40.03 -12.27
C SER A 22 29.64 38.82 -12.58
N THR A 23 30.01 38.19 -13.66
CA THR A 23 29.65 36.87 -14.18
C THR A 23 29.70 35.79 -13.12
N GLY A 24 28.72 34.85 -13.14
CA GLY A 24 28.77 33.61 -12.39
C GLY A 24 27.50 32.80 -12.55
N ALA A 25 27.48 31.98 -13.57
CA ALA A 25 26.51 30.93 -13.75
C ALA A 25 26.46 30.01 -12.51
N ASN A 26 25.28 29.77 -11.98
CA ASN A 26 25.01 28.56 -11.23
C ASN A 26 23.54 28.15 -11.47
N THR A 27 23.40 27.42 -12.54
CA THR A 27 22.22 26.63 -12.86
C THR A 27 22.38 25.26 -12.25
N THR A 28 21.30 24.73 -11.66
CA THR A 28 21.04 23.30 -11.51
C THR A 28 21.99 22.47 -10.66
N GLN A 29 21.73 22.41 -9.37
CA GLN A 29 22.15 21.30 -8.49
C GLN A 29 21.16 21.10 -7.33
N ASN A 30 19.90 20.78 -7.62
CA ASN A 30 18.95 20.38 -6.58
C ASN A 30 18.07 19.16 -6.93
N ASP A 31 18.31 18.49 -8.06
CA ASP A 31 17.50 17.33 -8.46
C ASP A 31 18.19 15.96 -8.26
N ALA A 32 19.38 15.93 -7.71
CA ALA A 32 20.13 14.66 -7.50
C ALA A 32 20.11 14.15 -6.05
N ALA A 33 19.55 14.89 -5.11
CA ALA A 33 19.59 14.52 -3.69
C ALA A 33 18.42 13.64 -3.23
N THR A 34 17.36 13.48 -4.04
CA THR A 34 16.16 12.71 -3.68
C THR A 34 16.26 11.22 -4.03
N LEU A 35 17.29 10.80 -4.76
CA LEU A 35 17.45 9.42 -5.26
C LEU A 35 18.35 8.51 -4.42
N ASN A 36 18.87 8.94 -3.26
CA ASN A 36 19.87 8.17 -2.52
C ASN A 36 19.53 7.86 -1.05
N LEU A 37 18.25 7.70 -0.71
CA LEU A 37 17.85 7.16 0.60
C LEU A 37 17.39 5.70 0.51
N MET A 38 18.15 4.87 -0.22
CA MET A 38 18.11 3.43 0.02
C MET A 38 18.83 3.16 1.35
N ARG A 39 18.16 3.34 2.48
CA ARG A 39 18.72 2.86 3.76
C ARG A 39 18.71 1.34 3.74
N ARG A 40 19.91 0.78 3.64
CA ARG A 40 20.19 -0.63 3.94
C ARG A 40 19.79 -0.89 5.38
N ALA A 41 19.15 -2.04 5.63
CA ALA A 41 19.04 -2.58 6.99
C ALA A 41 20.40 -2.53 7.69
N PRO A 42 20.45 -2.37 9.04
CA PRO A 42 21.71 -2.22 9.78
C PRO A 42 22.72 -3.30 9.39
N ALA A 43 23.98 -2.88 9.16
CA ALA A 43 25.05 -3.67 8.54
C ALA A 43 25.65 -4.79 9.39
N ASP A 44 25.08 -5.15 10.54
CA ASP A 44 25.70 -6.06 11.51
C ASP A 44 25.03 -7.43 11.62
N LYS A 45 24.66 -8.06 10.49
CA LYS A 45 24.47 -9.51 10.48
C LYS A 45 25.14 -10.09 9.25
N GLN A 46 26.15 -10.95 9.45
CA GLN A 46 26.69 -11.85 8.43
C GLN A 46 25.53 -12.56 7.73
N TRP A 47 25.28 -12.19 6.49
CA TRP A 47 24.22 -12.76 5.67
C TRP A 47 24.66 -14.12 5.14
N THR A 48 24.53 -15.15 5.95
CA THR A 48 24.39 -16.52 5.42
C THR A 48 23.26 -16.52 4.38
N THR A 49 23.44 -17.20 3.29
CA THR A 49 22.60 -17.29 2.09
C THR A 49 21.11 -16.97 2.36
N ARG A 50 20.62 -15.83 1.84
CA ARG A 50 19.22 -15.41 2.05
C ARG A 50 18.27 -16.49 1.60
N SER A 51 17.27 -16.84 2.43
CA SER A 51 16.23 -17.75 2.02
C SER A 51 15.43 -17.11 0.87
N LYS A 52 14.97 -17.93 -0.08
CA LYS A 52 14.15 -17.49 -1.20
C LYS A 52 12.68 -17.54 -0.78
N LEU A 53 11.92 -16.45 -0.95
CA LEU A 53 10.48 -16.44 -0.69
C LEU A 53 9.75 -17.43 -1.62
N MET A 54 9.91 -17.22 -2.92
CA MET A 54 9.39 -18.14 -3.93
C MET A 54 10.47 -19.11 -4.37
N LYS A 55 10.10 -20.38 -4.44
CA LYS A 55 10.92 -21.48 -4.93
C LYS A 55 10.07 -22.36 -5.82
N CYS A 56 10.65 -22.87 -6.90
CA CYS A 56 10.00 -23.79 -7.82
C CYS A 56 9.26 -24.94 -7.08
N LYS A 57 8.03 -25.18 -7.44
CA LYS A 57 7.15 -26.22 -6.88
C LYS A 57 6.83 -26.07 -5.39
N LYS A 58 6.85 -24.85 -4.85
CA LYS A 58 6.47 -24.58 -3.47
C LYS A 58 5.46 -23.45 -3.37
N ASP A 59 4.27 -23.76 -2.89
CA ASP A 59 3.21 -22.79 -2.65
C ASP A 59 3.62 -21.73 -1.63
N VAL A 60 3.27 -20.50 -1.90
CA VAL A 60 3.35 -19.38 -0.98
C VAL A 60 1.95 -18.80 -0.80
N LYS A 61 1.47 -18.72 0.44
CA LYS A 61 0.20 -18.04 0.75
C LYS A 61 0.46 -16.65 1.25
N LEU A 62 -0.23 -15.70 0.65
CA LEU A 62 -0.17 -14.28 0.98
C LEU A 62 -1.57 -13.78 1.33
N ALA A 63 -1.68 -12.80 2.20
CA ALA A 63 -2.96 -12.21 2.55
C ALA A 63 -2.87 -10.69 2.62
N THR A 64 -3.99 -10.01 2.43
CA THR A 64 -4.19 -8.61 2.79
C THR A 64 -5.30 -8.52 3.84
N PHE A 65 -5.13 -7.65 4.82
CA PHE A 65 -6.08 -7.51 5.91
C PHE A 65 -6.04 -6.12 6.54
N ASN A 66 -7.16 -5.40 6.48
CA ASN A 66 -7.35 -4.18 7.24
C ASN A 66 -7.66 -4.55 8.70
N VAL A 67 -6.70 -4.31 9.60
CA VAL A 67 -6.76 -4.72 11.02
C VAL A 67 -7.54 -3.72 11.89
N ARG A 68 -7.89 -2.54 11.35
CA ARG A 68 -8.58 -1.43 12.01
C ARG A 68 -7.93 -0.95 13.32
N THR A 69 -6.87 -1.49 13.77
CA THR A 69 -5.93 -1.05 14.81
C THR A 69 -5.11 -2.26 15.30
N LEU A 70 -3.84 -2.05 15.53
CA LEU A 70 -2.91 -3.07 16.02
C LEU A 70 -2.09 -2.51 17.19
N ASN A 71 -2.77 -1.97 18.20
CA ASN A 71 -2.15 -1.23 19.31
C ASN A 71 -1.87 -2.08 20.56
N SER A 72 -2.13 -3.38 20.55
CA SER A 72 -1.85 -4.27 21.68
C SER A 72 -1.10 -5.53 21.28
N ALA A 73 -0.32 -6.07 22.22
CA ALA A 73 0.38 -7.34 22.02
C ALA A 73 -0.60 -8.51 21.79
N SER A 74 -1.78 -8.47 22.45
CA SER A 74 -2.84 -9.48 22.25
C SER A 74 -3.31 -9.54 20.80
N LYS A 75 -3.56 -8.38 20.16
CA LYS A 75 -3.98 -8.34 18.74
C LYS A 75 -2.88 -8.84 17.80
N SER A 76 -1.62 -8.54 18.10
CA SER A 76 -0.50 -9.08 17.31
C SER A 76 -0.41 -10.61 17.46
N GLY A 77 -0.62 -11.15 18.67
CA GLY A 77 -0.67 -12.58 18.90
C GLY A 77 -1.84 -13.28 18.20
N GLU A 78 -3.04 -12.68 18.25
CA GLU A 78 -4.21 -13.16 17.52
C GLU A 78 -3.97 -13.22 16.00
N LEU A 79 -3.36 -12.16 15.45
CA LEU A 79 -3.03 -12.10 14.02
C LEU A 79 -2.00 -13.17 13.62
N ILE A 80 -0.98 -13.43 14.46
CA ILE A 80 -0.01 -14.51 14.25
C ILE A 80 -0.71 -15.87 14.27
N ALA A 81 -1.58 -16.12 15.25
CA ALA A 81 -2.31 -17.37 15.34
C ALA A 81 -3.18 -17.63 14.10
N LEU A 82 -3.90 -16.61 13.63
CA LEU A 82 -4.69 -16.69 12.41
C LEU A 82 -3.82 -16.93 11.16
N ALA A 83 -2.73 -16.20 11.01
CA ALA A 83 -1.82 -16.38 9.87
C ALA A 83 -1.18 -17.77 9.88
N SER A 84 -0.80 -18.28 11.05
CA SER A 84 -0.27 -19.64 11.22
C SER A 84 -1.30 -20.72 10.90
N LEU A 85 -2.54 -20.58 11.39
CA LEU A 85 -3.65 -21.51 11.13
C LEU A 85 -3.93 -21.65 9.62
N HIS A 86 -3.83 -20.55 8.88
CA HIS A 86 -4.06 -20.54 7.44
C HIS A 86 -2.79 -20.77 6.60
N ASN A 87 -1.62 -21.00 7.23
CA ASN A 87 -0.32 -21.15 6.57
C ASN A 87 0.07 -19.95 5.72
N ILE A 88 -0.25 -18.72 6.18
CA ILE A 88 0.06 -17.48 5.47
C ILE A 88 1.50 -17.07 5.78
N SER A 89 2.26 -16.78 4.74
CA SER A 89 3.66 -16.36 4.88
C SER A 89 3.82 -14.85 5.09
N ILE A 90 2.95 -14.05 4.44
CA ILE A 90 2.97 -12.59 4.50
C ILE A 90 1.54 -12.09 4.59
N VAL A 91 1.27 -11.19 5.53
CA VAL A 91 0.03 -10.40 5.59
C VAL A 91 0.37 -8.95 5.32
N ALA A 92 -0.18 -8.37 4.26
CA ALA A 92 -0.19 -6.93 4.04
C ALA A 92 -1.27 -6.29 4.93
N LEU A 93 -0.87 -5.34 5.75
CA LEU A 93 -1.71 -4.78 6.82
C LEU A 93 -2.11 -3.34 6.50
N GLN A 94 -3.37 -3.00 6.73
CA GLN A 94 -3.90 -1.65 6.62
C GLN A 94 -4.55 -1.23 7.95
N GLU A 95 -4.57 0.06 8.20
CA GLU A 95 -5.14 0.69 9.41
C GLU A 95 -4.58 0.16 10.74
N HIS A 96 -3.29 -0.14 10.81
CA HIS A 96 -2.68 -0.54 12.09
C HIS A 96 -2.65 0.60 13.12
N ARG A 97 -2.75 1.87 12.70
CA ARG A 97 -2.85 3.08 13.53
C ARG A 97 -1.70 3.30 14.52
N GLN A 98 -0.55 2.70 14.29
CA GLN A 98 0.65 2.96 15.08
C GLN A 98 1.38 4.19 14.51
N VAL A 99 1.61 5.18 15.37
CA VAL A 99 2.37 6.40 15.04
C VAL A 99 3.78 6.23 15.57
N HIS A 100 4.76 6.51 14.73
CA HIS A 100 6.19 6.48 15.07
C HIS A 100 6.74 7.90 15.02
N ASP A 101 7.56 8.27 15.98
CA ASP A 101 8.08 9.64 16.10
C ASP A 101 9.10 9.98 15.00
N ASP A 102 9.84 8.99 14.53
CA ASP A 102 10.86 9.14 13.49
C ASP A 102 10.32 9.10 12.05
N MET A 103 9.00 8.95 11.87
CA MET A 103 8.33 8.89 10.56
C MET A 103 8.84 7.78 9.63
N GLU A 104 9.74 6.93 10.09
CA GLU A 104 10.36 5.85 9.33
C GLU A 104 9.55 4.54 9.43
N VAL A 105 10.12 3.48 8.88
CA VAL A 105 9.61 2.13 8.99
C VAL A 105 10.10 1.49 10.29
N GLN A 106 9.19 1.02 11.11
CA GLN A 106 9.52 0.32 12.34
C GLN A 106 9.51 -1.20 12.15
N PHE A 107 10.52 -1.87 12.71
CA PHE A 107 10.65 -3.32 12.73
C PHE A 107 10.48 -3.83 14.15
N LYS A 108 9.55 -4.76 14.35
CA LYS A 108 9.29 -5.39 15.64
C LYS A 108 9.36 -6.91 15.50
N ASN A 109 10.27 -7.54 16.25
CA ASN A 109 10.27 -9.00 16.37
C ASN A 109 9.16 -9.42 17.32
N LEU A 110 8.38 -10.41 16.93
CA LEU A 110 7.27 -10.98 17.67
C LEU A 110 7.59 -12.43 18.05
N SER A 111 6.63 -13.11 18.70
CA SER A 111 6.78 -14.53 19.07
C SER A 111 7.05 -15.41 17.85
N ASP A 112 7.66 -16.58 18.09
CA ASP A 112 7.92 -17.61 17.09
C ASP A 112 8.69 -17.14 15.85
N GLY A 113 9.47 -16.05 15.99
CA GLY A 113 10.28 -15.47 14.92
C GLY A 113 9.49 -14.70 13.85
N TRP A 114 8.21 -14.41 14.11
CA TRP A 114 7.43 -13.49 13.28
C TRP A 114 7.97 -12.07 13.38
N GLN A 115 7.82 -11.32 12.31
CA GLN A 115 8.27 -9.93 12.24
C GLN A 115 7.12 -9.03 11.77
N LEU A 116 6.85 -7.97 12.53
CA LEU A 116 5.93 -6.91 12.17
C LEU A 116 6.74 -5.71 11.66
N ILE A 117 6.34 -5.20 10.51
CA ILE A 117 6.94 -4.03 9.86
C ILE A 117 5.81 -3.03 9.63
N THR A 118 5.97 -1.81 10.12
CA THR A 118 4.94 -0.77 10.02
C THR A 118 5.54 0.55 9.58
N SER A 119 4.89 1.24 8.64
CA SER A 119 5.14 2.65 8.38
C SER A 119 4.25 3.50 9.28
N SER A 120 4.74 4.65 9.75
CA SER A 120 3.97 5.49 10.67
C SER A 120 2.60 5.85 10.10
N ALA A 121 1.55 5.64 10.90
CA ALA A 121 0.25 6.23 10.70
C ALA A 121 0.30 7.76 10.85
N THR A 122 -0.70 8.46 10.36
CA THR A 122 -0.82 9.92 10.51
C THR A 122 -1.77 10.26 11.66
N ARG A 123 -1.68 11.50 12.17
CA ARG A 123 -2.68 12.04 13.08
C ARG A 123 -3.64 12.93 12.31
N ASN A 124 -4.94 12.78 12.56
CA ASN A 124 -5.95 13.68 12.02
C ASN A 124 -6.02 14.99 12.83
N THR A 125 -6.89 15.89 12.45
CA THR A 125 -7.10 17.20 13.12
C THR A 125 -7.49 17.08 14.59
N SER A 126 -8.12 15.98 15.01
CA SER A 126 -8.46 15.69 16.41
C SER A 126 -7.33 14.96 17.17
N GLY A 127 -6.15 14.77 16.56
CA GLY A 127 -5.02 14.08 17.16
C GLY A 127 -5.10 12.54 17.12
N ALA A 128 -6.19 11.96 16.64
CA ALA A 128 -6.34 10.52 16.56
C ALA A 128 -5.47 9.92 15.46
N ALA A 129 -4.85 8.76 15.73
CA ALA A 129 -4.07 8.02 14.74
C ALA A 129 -4.99 7.41 13.69
N VAL A 130 -4.69 7.64 12.40
CA VAL A 130 -5.45 7.14 11.26
C VAL A 130 -4.54 6.51 10.21
N GLY A 131 -5.02 5.46 9.55
CA GLY A 131 -4.28 4.77 8.50
C GLY A 131 -3.11 3.94 9.04
N GLY A 132 -2.00 3.99 8.32
CA GLY A 132 -0.81 3.18 8.54
C GLY A 132 -0.87 1.86 7.78
N VAL A 133 0.21 1.54 7.05
CA VAL A 133 0.36 0.31 6.26
C VAL A 133 1.62 -0.45 6.69
N GLY A 134 1.59 -1.78 6.53
CA GLY A 134 2.70 -2.59 6.99
C GLY A 134 2.62 -4.03 6.53
N PHE A 135 3.51 -4.85 7.09
CA PHE A 135 3.57 -6.28 6.81
C PHE A 135 3.75 -7.08 8.09
N LEU A 136 3.05 -8.21 8.19
CA LEU A 136 3.39 -9.27 9.12
C LEU A 136 4.03 -10.40 8.32
N LEU A 137 5.25 -10.79 8.69
CA LEU A 137 6.06 -11.79 8.01
C LEU A 137 6.30 -12.99 8.90
N ASN A 138 6.09 -14.19 8.37
CA ASN A 138 6.55 -15.39 9.07
C ASN A 138 8.09 -15.48 9.03
N PRO A 139 8.72 -16.37 9.83
CA PRO A 139 10.19 -16.47 9.88
C PRO A 139 10.85 -16.71 8.53
N HIS A 140 10.18 -17.44 7.62
CA HIS A 140 10.72 -17.69 6.29
C HIS A 140 10.71 -16.45 5.42
N ALA A 141 9.59 -15.74 5.37
CA ALA A 141 9.44 -14.48 4.63
C ALA A 141 10.38 -13.40 5.19
N ALA A 142 10.49 -13.29 6.52
CA ALA A 142 11.40 -12.33 7.15
C ALA A 142 12.87 -12.55 6.74
N ARG A 143 13.33 -13.80 6.65
CA ARG A 143 14.69 -14.11 6.17
C ARG A 143 14.89 -13.90 4.67
N SER A 144 13.83 -13.89 3.88
CA SER A 144 13.90 -13.65 2.42
C SER A 144 13.80 -12.17 2.06
N MET A 145 13.38 -11.32 2.98
CA MET A 145 13.23 -9.89 2.75
C MET A 145 14.57 -9.22 2.46
N CYS A 146 14.63 -8.41 1.40
CA CYS A 146 15.82 -7.68 0.96
C CYS A 146 15.83 -6.25 1.49
N ASN A 147 14.73 -5.55 1.30
CA ASN A 147 14.52 -4.18 1.75
C ASN A 147 13.04 -3.87 1.91
N VAL A 148 12.76 -2.79 2.63
CA VAL A 148 11.43 -2.20 2.76
C VAL A 148 11.57 -0.69 2.58
N GLN A 149 10.60 -0.08 1.89
CA GLN A 149 10.57 1.34 1.62
C GLN A 149 9.15 1.89 1.87
N LYS A 150 9.05 2.93 2.69
CA LYS A 150 7.84 3.75 2.79
C LYS A 150 7.80 4.70 1.61
N ILE A 151 6.73 4.72 0.86
CA ILE A 151 6.49 5.66 -0.24
C ILE A 151 5.65 6.83 0.28
N SER A 152 4.56 6.51 0.96
CA SER A 152 3.66 7.49 1.58
C SER A 152 3.03 6.90 2.85
N PRO A 153 2.25 7.64 3.62
CA PRO A 153 1.50 7.08 4.76
C PRO A 153 0.52 5.96 4.36
N ARG A 154 0.27 5.81 3.06
CA ARG A 154 -0.70 4.87 2.48
C ARG A 154 -0.08 3.78 1.62
N ILE A 155 1.24 3.83 1.36
CA ILE A 155 1.94 2.90 0.48
C ILE A 155 3.28 2.52 1.08
N ILE A 156 3.52 1.22 1.24
CA ILE A 156 4.80 0.63 1.64
C ILE A 156 5.16 -0.51 0.69
N VAL A 157 6.43 -0.64 0.36
CA VAL A 157 6.96 -1.63 -0.57
C VAL A 157 7.94 -2.53 0.15
N ALA A 158 7.86 -3.83 -0.07
CA ALA A 158 8.85 -4.80 0.39
C ALA A 158 9.35 -5.65 -0.78
N ASN A 159 10.66 -5.82 -0.86
CA ASN A 159 11.31 -6.67 -1.85
C ASN A 159 11.88 -7.92 -1.20
N PHE A 160 11.66 -9.05 -1.83
CA PHE A 160 12.05 -10.37 -1.34
C PHE A 160 12.96 -11.08 -2.33
N ALA A 161 13.99 -11.73 -1.81
CA ALA A 161 14.81 -12.65 -2.58
C ALA A 161 13.97 -13.86 -3.00
N GLY A 162 14.14 -14.29 -4.25
CA GLY A 162 13.41 -15.43 -4.80
C GLY A 162 13.93 -15.79 -6.19
N SER A 163 13.38 -16.84 -6.74
CA SER A 163 13.54 -17.19 -8.15
C SER A 163 12.16 -17.56 -8.68
N PRO A 164 11.43 -16.56 -9.17
CA PRO A 164 11.79 -15.13 -9.40
C PRO A 164 11.84 -14.27 -8.12
N ALA A 165 12.51 -13.11 -8.19
CA ALA A 165 12.45 -12.09 -7.14
C ALA A 165 11.02 -11.53 -7.04
N THR A 166 10.60 -11.12 -5.85
CA THR A 166 9.22 -10.70 -5.58
C THR A 166 9.19 -9.31 -4.97
N THR A 167 8.34 -8.44 -5.50
CA THR A 167 8.02 -7.13 -4.94
C THR A 167 6.57 -7.14 -4.47
N ILE A 168 6.32 -6.75 -3.23
CA ILE A 168 4.97 -6.63 -2.67
C ILE A 168 4.74 -5.18 -2.26
N ILE A 169 3.69 -4.58 -2.80
CA ILE A 169 3.21 -3.26 -2.44
C ILE A 169 1.98 -3.44 -1.56
N CYS A 170 2.04 -2.95 -0.32
CA CYS A 170 0.88 -2.84 0.54
C CYS A 170 0.32 -1.42 0.45
N CYS A 171 -0.97 -1.29 0.18
CA CYS A 171 -1.62 0.01 0.01
C CYS A 171 -2.94 0.12 0.77
N TYR A 172 -3.29 1.38 1.12
CA TYR A 172 -4.55 1.75 1.75
C TYR A 172 -5.11 3.00 1.07
N SER A 173 -6.05 2.82 0.16
CA SER A 173 -6.65 3.91 -0.61
C SER A 173 -7.47 4.85 0.29
N PRO A 174 -7.54 6.15 -0.02
CA PRO A 174 -8.57 7.01 0.54
C PRO A 174 -9.96 6.43 0.31
N THR A 175 -10.91 6.76 1.18
CA THR A 175 -12.30 6.28 1.04
C THR A 175 -12.97 6.85 -0.22
N ASN A 176 -14.04 6.21 -0.67
CA ASN A 176 -14.79 6.71 -1.85
C ASN A 176 -15.41 8.11 -1.65
N CYS A 177 -15.53 8.58 -0.39
CA CYS A 177 -16.02 9.91 -0.04
C CYS A 177 -14.90 10.96 0.13
N ALA A 178 -13.62 10.56 0.03
CA ALA A 178 -12.50 11.49 0.10
C ALA A 178 -12.48 12.44 -1.10
N GLU A 179 -11.75 13.54 -0.98
CA GLU A 179 -11.57 14.49 -2.07
C GLU A 179 -10.95 13.82 -3.30
N VAL A 180 -11.34 14.29 -4.48
CA VAL A 180 -10.87 13.71 -5.76
C VAL A 180 -9.35 13.89 -5.89
N THR A 181 -8.82 14.99 -5.42
CA THR A 181 -7.38 15.30 -5.41
C THR A 181 -6.58 14.26 -4.59
N ASP A 182 -7.09 13.89 -3.41
CA ASP A 182 -6.42 12.91 -2.56
C ASP A 182 -6.43 11.51 -3.18
N VAL A 183 -7.54 11.14 -3.81
CA VAL A 183 -7.66 9.86 -4.51
C VAL A 183 -6.73 9.82 -5.71
N ASN A 184 -6.69 10.88 -6.52
CA ASN A 184 -5.80 10.96 -7.68
C ASN A 184 -4.33 10.88 -7.25
N ALA A 185 -3.92 11.66 -6.26
CA ALA A 185 -2.54 11.63 -5.74
C ALA A 185 -2.14 10.22 -5.27
N PHE A 186 -3.04 9.52 -4.55
CA PHE A 186 -2.79 8.14 -4.14
C PHE A 186 -2.57 7.19 -5.34
N TYR A 187 -3.42 7.28 -6.37
CA TYR A 187 -3.28 6.41 -7.54
C TYR A 187 -2.07 6.80 -8.40
N ASP A 188 -1.67 8.08 -8.44
CA ASP A 188 -0.46 8.54 -9.14
C ASP A 188 0.80 8.02 -8.45
N ASP A 189 0.89 8.13 -7.12
CA ASP A 189 1.97 7.53 -6.34
C ASP A 189 2.06 6.01 -6.59
N LEU A 190 0.92 5.33 -6.57
CA LEU A 190 0.87 3.88 -6.76
C LEU A 190 1.31 3.48 -8.18
N ARG A 191 0.89 4.23 -9.23
CA ARG A 191 1.35 4.02 -10.61
C ARG A 191 2.85 4.18 -10.73
N GLN A 192 3.41 5.21 -10.11
CA GLN A 192 4.84 5.45 -10.17
C GLN A 192 5.63 4.29 -9.55
N VAL A 193 5.25 3.85 -8.36
CA VAL A 193 5.91 2.73 -7.67
C VAL A 193 5.83 1.43 -8.47
N ILE A 194 4.69 1.17 -9.12
CA ILE A 194 4.52 -0.01 -9.97
C ILE A 194 5.46 0.08 -11.19
N LYS A 195 5.55 1.24 -11.83
CA LYS A 195 6.42 1.46 -13.00
C LYS A 195 7.91 1.34 -12.66
N ASP A 196 8.31 1.75 -11.43
CA ASP A 196 9.68 1.66 -10.94
C ASP A 196 10.08 0.23 -10.55
N THR A 197 9.12 -0.67 -10.44
CA THR A 197 9.38 -2.07 -10.10
C THR A 197 9.98 -2.83 -11.30
N PRO A 198 11.09 -3.58 -11.11
CA PRO A 198 11.68 -4.37 -12.20
C PRO A 198 10.68 -5.34 -12.83
N ARG A 199 10.52 -5.27 -14.15
CA ARG A 199 9.52 -6.06 -14.92
C ARG A 199 9.69 -7.59 -14.80
N HIS A 200 10.86 -8.07 -14.41
CA HIS A 200 11.12 -9.50 -14.23
C HIS A 200 10.66 -10.02 -12.85
N ASN A 201 10.41 -9.14 -11.89
CA ASN A 201 9.90 -9.54 -10.58
C ASN A 201 8.44 -10.03 -10.70
N VAL A 202 8.06 -10.92 -9.79
CA VAL A 202 6.65 -11.08 -9.43
C VAL A 202 6.25 -9.83 -8.66
N LEU A 203 5.33 -9.06 -9.22
CA LEU A 203 4.80 -7.88 -8.58
C LEU A 203 3.40 -8.18 -8.04
N LEU A 204 3.21 -7.93 -6.76
CA LEU A 204 1.91 -8.01 -6.08
C LEU A 204 1.55 -6.65 -5.49
N VAL A 205 0.35 -6.17 -5.78
CA VAL A 205 -0.23 -4.98 -5.14
C VAL A 205 -1.41 -5.45 -4.31
N MET A 206 -1.32 -5.29 -3.00
CA MET A 206 -2.26 -5.86 -2.04
C MET A 206 -2.74 -4.78 -1.08
N GLY A 207 -4.05 -4.73 -0.82
CA GLY A 207 -4.54 -3.76 0.14
C GLY A 207 -6.05 -3.56 0.11
N ASP A 208 -6.47 -2.63 0.96
CA ASP A 208 -7.79 -2.05 0.95
C ASP A 208 -7.82 -0.86 -0.03
N PHE A 209 -8.46 -1.08 -1.17
CA PHE A 209 -8.60 -0.06 -2.22
C PHE A 209 -9.81 0.84 -2.01
N ASN A 210 -10.66 0.58 -1.01
CA ASN A 210 -11.95 1.24 -0.87
C ASN A 210 -12.76 1.27 -2.20
N ALA A 211 -12.50 0.29 -3.05
CA ALA A 211 -12.99 0.16 -4.41
C ALA A 211 -14.05 -0.93 -4.51
N LYS A 212 -15.14 -0.63 -5.21
CA LYS A 212 -16.15 -1.63 -5.59
C LYS A 212 -16.02 -1.86 -7.08
N ILE A 213 -15.74 -3.09 -7.49
CA ILE A 213 -15.77 -3.51 -8.90
C ILE A 213 -17.07 -4.28 -9.11
N GLY A 214 -17.91 -3.81 -10.02
CA GLY A 214 -19.22 -4.37 -10.31
C GLY A 214 -19.19 -5.52 -11.31
N LYS A 215 -20.33 -6.19 -11.47
CA LYS A 215 -20.48 -7.36 -12.35
C LYS A 215 -20.35 -7.07 -13.84
N LEU A 216 -20.48 -5.80 -14.24
CA LEU A 216 -20.25 -5.40 -15.64
C LEU A 216 -18.76 -5.35 -15.98
N ASP A 217 -17.91 -5.06 -14.96
CA ASP A 217 -16.47 -4.87 -15.14
C ASP A 217 -15.65 -6.10 -14.76
N ALA A 218 -16.22 -7.01 -13.94
CA ALA A 218 -15.56 -8.25 -13.54
C ALA A 218 -16.55 -9.40 -13.34
N LYS A 219 -16.20 -10.59 -13.86
CA LYS A 219 -17.08 -11.78 -13.85
C LYS A 219 -17.32 -12.30 -12.43
N PHE A 220 -16.29 -12.39 -11.61
CA PHE A 220 -16.35 -12.96 -10.27
C PHE A 220 -16.10 -11.88 -9.21
N THR A 221 -17.15 -11.16 -8.85
CA THR A 221 -17.11 -10.09 -7.84
C THR A 221 -18.35 -10.13 -6.96
N TYR A 222 -18.24 -9.58 -5.76
CA TYR A 222 -19.35 -9.46 -4.81
C TYR A 222 -20.28 -8.29 -5.17
N ASN A 223 -19.69 -7.16 -5.58
CA ASN A 223 -20.41 -5.91 -5.76
C ASN A 223 -21.26 -5.92 -7.05
N LYS A 224 -22.41 -5.22 -7.02
CA LYS A 224 -23.28 -5.08 -8.20
C LYS A 224 -22.78 -3.99 -9.15
N VAL A 225 -22.27 -2.88 -8.60
CA VAL A 225 -21.93 -1.65 -9.33
C VAL A 225 -20.52 -1.20 -8.95
N THR A 226 -19.79 -0.69 -9.93
CA THR A 226 -18.46 -0.09 -9.75
C THR A 226 -18.61 1.34 -9.25
N ASN A 227 -17.90 1.67 -8.15
CA ASN A 227 -17.86 3.02 -7.62
C ASN A 227 -16.69 3.83 -8.25
N ARG A 228 -16.51 5.10 -7.84
CA ARG A 228 -15.43 5.98 -8.31
C ARG A 228 -14.05 5.34 -8.11
N ASN A 229 -13.74 4.88 -6.89
CA ASN A 229 -12.47 4.22 -6.60
C ASN A 229 -12.30 2.92 -7.40
N GLY A 230 -13.40 2.20 -7.67
CA GLY A 230 -13.39 1.02 -8.54
C GLY A 230 -12.98 1.34 -9.97
N LYS A 231 -13.42 2.47 -10.51
CA LYS A 231 -12.99 2.95 -11.84
C LYS A 231 -11.50 3.26 -11.85
N GLN A 232 -11.00 4.03 -10.86
CA GLN A 232 -9.58 4.33 -10.71
C GLN A 232 -8.71 3.07 -10.57
N MET A 233 -9.21 2.06 -9.85
CA MET A 233 -8.53 0.78 -9.73
C MET A 233 -8.49 0.00 -11.05
N LEU A 234 -9.58 0.01 -11.82
CA LEU A 234 -9.63 -0.63 -13.14
C LEU A 234 -8.66 0.05 -14.11
N ASP A 235 -8.62 1.39 -14.12
CA ASP A 235 -7.68 2.18 -14.93
C ASP A 235 -6.22 1.83 -14.55
N LEU A 236 -5.90 1.77 -13.23
CA LEU A 236 -4.58 1.35 -12.75
C LEU A 236 -4.21 -0.07 -13.23
N VAL A 237 -5.14 -1.02 -13.11
CA VAL A 237 -4.94 -2.42 -13.49
C VAL A 237 -4.65 -2.54 -14.98
N GLU A 238 -5.34 -1.77 -15.83
CA GLU A 238 -5.13 -1.77 -17.28
C GLU A 238 -3.81 -1.07 -17.66
N GLU A 239 -3.58 0.14 -17.17
CA GLU A 239 -2.39 0.94 -17.48
C GLU A 239 -1.08 0.29 -17.02
N CYS A 240 -1.10 -0.43 -15.90
CA CYS A 240 0.08 -1.05 -15.31
C CYS A 240 0.23 -2.54 -15.64
N ASP A 241 -0.54 -3.08 -16.58
CA ASP A 241 -0.54 -4.49 -16.99
C ASP A 241 -0.67 -5.45 -15.79
N LEU A 242 -1.62 -5.15 -14.90
CA LEU A 242 -1.95 -5.96 -13.74
C LEU A 242 -3.21 -6.83 -14.00
N LYS A 243 -3.48 -7.72 -13.05
CA LYS A 243 -4.71 -8.49 -12.95
C LYS A 243 -5.20 -8.52 -11.51
N ALA A 244 -6.44 -8.08 -11.26
CA ALA A 244 -7.08 -8.21 -9.96
C ALA A 244 -7.51 -9.67 -9.75
N ILE A 245 -6.72 -10.42 -9.00
CA ILE A 245 -6.84 -11.89 -8.88
C ILE A 245 -8.12 -12.31 -8.16
N ASN A 246 -8.62 -11.52 -7.22
CA ASN A 246 -9.90 -11.77 -6.57
C ASN A 246 -11.08 -11.90 -7.55
N THR A 247 -10.95 -11.37 -8.77
CA THR A 247 -12.01 -11.40 -9.78
C THR A 247 -11.81 -12.50 -10.83
N CYS A 248 -10.78 -13.34 -10.67
CA CYS A 248 -10.42 -14.38 -11.64
C CYS A 248 -11.00 -15.75 -11.29
N PHE A 249 -11.31 -16.00 -10.01
CA PHE A 249 -11.77 -17.31 -9.53
C PHE A 249 -13.24 -17.29 -9.18
N GLN A 250 -13.97 -18.31 -9.65
CA GLN A 250 -15.36 -18.49 -9.26
C GLN A 250 -15.45 -18.96 -7.80
N LYS A 251 -16.11 -18.17 -6.95
CA LYS A 251 -16.30 -18.45 -5.53
C LYS A 251 -17.76 -18.31 -5.12
N LYS A 252 -18.12 -19.01 -4.03
CA LYS A 252 -19.40 -18.75 -3.36
C LYS A 252 -19.43 -17.32 -2.83
N MET A 253 -20.60 -16.68 -2.80
CA MET A 253 -20.76 -15.29 -2.37
C MET A 253 -20.13 -14.98 -1.00
N GLY A 254 -20.20 -15.92 -0.05
CA GLY A 254 -19.57 -15.77 1.26
C GLY A 254 -18.04 -15.74 1.26
N LYS A 255 -17.39 -16.06 0.12
CA LYS A 255 -15.94 -16.04 -0.08
C LYS A 255 -15.45 -14.90 -0.97
N LEU A 256 -16.32 -13.93 -1.28
CA LEU A 256 -16.00 -12.79 -2.13
C LEU A 256 -15.96 -11.47 -1.36
N TRP A 257 -16.84 -11.28 -0.35
CA TRP A 257 -16.89 -10.03 0.40
C TRP A 257 -15.74 -9.96 1.42
N THR A 258 -15.25 -8.74 1.65
CA THR A 258 -14.12 -8.48 2.55
C THR A 258 -14.44 -7.46 3.64
N PHE A 259 -15.55 -6.75 3.51
CA PHE A 259 -15.98 -5.71 4.43
C PHE A 259 -17.46 -5.84 4.79
N GLN A 260 -17.80 -5.65 6.07
CA GLN A 260 -19.17 -5.65 6.56
C GLN A 260 -19.51 -4.31 7.22
N TYR A 261 -20.54 -3.65 6.72
CA TYR A 261 -21.07 -2.42 7.30
C TYR A 261 -21.80 -2.68 8.63
N PRO A 262 -21.95 -1.66 9.51
CA PRO A 262 -22.71 -1.80 10.76
C PRO A 262 -24.16 -2.25 10.56
N ASN A 263 -24.78 -1.94 9.42
CA ASN A 263 -26.14 -2.37 9.07
C ASN A 263 -26.18 -3.79 8.51
N GLY A 264 -25.09 -4.55 8.55
CA GLY A 264 -24.98 -5.91 8.04
C GLY A 264 -24.78 -6.04 6.53
N ALA A 265 -24.83 -4.95 5.76
CA ALA A 265 -24.50 -4.97 4.33
C ALA A 265 -23.02 -5.32 4.13
N ARG A 266 -22.68 -5.93 3.00
CA ARG A 266 -21.33 -6.41 2.70
C ARG A 266 -20.82 -5.86 1.38
N SER A 267 -19.50 -5.73 1.28
CA SER A 267 -18.80 -5.31 0.06
C SER A 267 -17.47 -6.04 -0.09
N GLN A 268 -16.94 -6.05 -1.29
CA GLN A 268 -15.58 -6.43 -1.60
C GLN A 268 -14.81 -5.13 -1.83
N LEU A 269 -13.83 -4.83 -0.97
CA LEU A 269 -13.03 -3.60 -1.00
C LEU A 269 -11.54 -3.88 -1.04
N ASP A 270 -11.13 -5.07 -0.58
CA ASP A 270 -9.73 -5.50 -0.50
C ASP A 270 -9.41 -6.38 -1.70
N TYR A 271 -8.31 -6.06 -2.36
CA TYR A 271 -7.90 -6.76 -3.57
C TYR A 271 -6.41 -7.13 -3.53
N ILE A 272 -6.08 -8.16 -4.30
CA ILE A 272 -4.72 -8.57 -4.61
C ILE A 272 -4.58 -8.54 -6.12
N CYS A 273 -3.68 -7.68 -6.60
CA CYS A 273 -3.33 -7.59 -8.01
C CYS A 273 -1.94 -8.18 -8.24
N ILE A 274 -1.76 -8.87 -9.36
CA ILE A 274 -0.48 -9.40 -9.81
C ILE A 274 -0.18 -8.87 -11.22
N ASN A 275 1.10 -8.67 -11.56
CA ASN A 275 1.45 -8.34 -12.93
C ASN A 275 1.07 -9.49 -13.88
N ARG A 276 0.51 -9.14 -15.04
CA ARG A 276 -0.14 -10.08 -15.97
C ARG A 276 0.79 -11.20 -16.44
N LYS A 277 2.10 -10.91 -16.53
CA LYS A 277 3.13 -11.91 -16.82
C LYS A 277 3.08 -13.12 -15.88
N TRP A 278 2.76 -12.89 -14.60
CA TRP A 278 2.75 -13.92 -13.57
C TRP A 278 1.35 -14.36 -13.12
N GLN A 279 0.29 -13.92 -13.82
CA GLN A 279 -1.10 -14.21 -13.41
C GLN A 279 -1.40 -15.71 -13.32
N ASN A 280 -0.77 -16.54 -14.13
CA ASN A 280 -0.98 -17.99 -14.13
C ASN A 280 -0.30 -18.70 -12.94
N SER A 281 0.59 -18.01 -12.22
CA SER A 281 1.14 -18.50 -10.95
C SER A 281 0.17 -18.33 -9.77
N ALA A 282 -0.96 -17.63 -9.96
CA ALA A 282 -2.02 -17.52 -8.98
C ALA A 282 -3.01 -18.69 -9.14
N HIS A 283 -3.09 -19.55 -8.14
CA HIS A 283 -3.93 -20.77 -8.19
C HIS A 283 -5.26 -20.61 -7.49
N ASP A 284 -5.34 -19.76 -6.48
CA ASP A 284 -6.57 -19.44 -5.78
C ASP A 284 -6.52 -18.06 -5.12
N CYS A 285 -7.67 -17.38 -5.09
CA CYS A 285 -7.86 -16.15 -4.33
C CYS A 285 -9.27 -16.08 -3.79
N SER A 286 -9.41 -15.89 -2.48
CA SER A 286 -10.72 -15.81 -1.81
C SER A 286 -10.65 -15.03 -0.52
N ALA A 287 -11.78 -14.49 -0.08
CA ALA A 287 -11.95 -13.95 1.25
C ALA A 287 -12.17 -15.08 2.26
N PHE A 288 -11.56 -14.95 3.43
CA PHE A 288 -11.68 -15.90 4.54
C PHE A 288 -12.47 -15.28 5.69
N SER A 289 -13.72 -15.67 5.86
CA SER A 289 -14.57 -15.19 6.97
C SER A 289 -14.04 -15.58 8.34
N SER A 290 -13.14 -16.57 8.42
CA SER A 290 -12.45 -16.99 9.65
C SER A 290 -11.16 -16.19 9.93
N PHE A 291 -10.70 -15.36 8.98
CA PHE A 291 -9.56 -14.48 9.17
C PHE A 291 -10.06 -13.09 9.60
N VAL A 292 -10.45 -12.99 10.85
CA VAL A 292 -11.01 -11.79 11.48
C VAL A 292 -10.37 -11.64 12.86
N THR A 293 -9.92 -10.44 13.19
CA THR A 293 -9.48 -10.08 14.54
C THR A 293 -10.56 -9.30 15.28
N VAL A 294 -10.52 -9.35 16.61
CA VAL A 294 -11.47 -8.60 17.46
C VAL A 294 -11.42 -7.11 17.12
N GLY A 295 -12.56 -6.55 16.72
CA GLY A 295 -12.74 -5.14 16.40
C GLY A 295 -12.44 -4.76 14.96
N SER A 296 -12.13 -5.70 14.05
CA SER A 296 -12.10 -5.44 12.61
C SER A 296 -13.47 -5.69 12.00
N ASP A 297 -13.86 -4.83 11.05
CA ASP A 297 -15.02 -4.96 10.18
C ASP A 297 -14.65 -5.57 8.81
N HIS A 298 -13.38 -5.93 8.63
CA HIS A 298 -12.86 -6.62 7.46
C HIS A 298 -12.63 -8.11 7.72
N THR A 299 -12.62 -8.89 6.63
CA THR A 299 -12.12 -10.27 6.60
C THR A 299 -10.90 -10.33 5.70
N GLY A 300 -9.92 -11.18 6.05
CA GLY A 300 -8.71 -11.32 5.24
C GLY A 300 -9.00 -11.88 3.85
N SER A 301 -8.39 -11.29 2.82
CA SER A 301 -8.28 -11.88 1.48
C SER A 301 -6.96 -12.58 1.33
N SER A 302 -6.93 -13.81 0.86
CA SER A 302 -5.68 -14.54 0.64
C SER A 302 -5.53 -15.01 -0.80
N LEU A 303 -4.28 -15.04 -1.23
CA LEU A 303 -3.80 -15.55 -2.49
C LEU A 303 -2.91 -16.76 -2.22
N GLN A 304 -3.13 -17.85 -2.94
CA GLN A 304 -2.21 -18.97 -3.04
C GLN A 304 -1.53 -18.94 -4.39
N THR A 305 -0.20 -18.94 -4.39
CA THR A 305 0.62 -18.99 -5.62
C THR A 305 1.40 -20.28 -5.65
N LEU A 306 1.55 -20.85 -6.83
CA LEU A 306 2.56 -21.85 -7.20
C LEU A 306 3.58 -21.23 -8.14
N ASP A 307 4.78 -21.79 -8.17
CA ASP A 307 5.82 -21.46 -9.14
C ASP A 307 5.56 -22.10 -10.51
#